data_a0c9dc14d38ac600e239d60a7ecb42a3
#
_entry.id   a0c9dc14d38ac600e239d60a7ecb42a3
#
_cell.length_a   1.000
_cell.length_b   1.000
_cell.length_c   1.000
_cell.angle_alpha   90.00
_cell.angle_beta   90.00
_cell.angle_gamma   90.00
#
_symmetry.space_group_name_H-M   'P 1'
#
loop_
_entity.id
_entity.type
_entity.pdbx_description
1 polymer ?
#
loop_
_entity_poly.entity_id
_entity_poly.type
_entity_poly.pdbx_seq_one_letter_code
_entity_poly.pdbx_strand_id
1 'polypeptide(L)'
;KKQKQLECSILAPNSKTILAVSSTPVLEKCDGEGKFIKVEGLVYTKVLYEDIDGTNCVVDNKCSFADVIDVGDAATDFSCLGNVVLSDLDFKTNSADEIKANFVLNFEICVFGENEAQYVECDSEGLCTLPTEVQISTLLDASTESFAESFEVELGKNVARVLDCSATATVKDVSVSGSQILIEGIIVNNIVFETLDDNHTLASKSATYDFKQTFEIANAEDGANAFVNVYIMSDRLQVVCEDIEGSMLAHIDYPMSAQYAVVGTKTITSLTDAFSTTNEISVTNTTQGVFSVVGSINKSEKIDTNVTIEKDSQTIEKVYSYNINNIDLTKTLIDGDAVLVEGIAYCNIIFQSYDRETELSGNTSIVAEIPFSTKLGLSGLNADDLIIGKASPVSVDVRIKRSQELDIIAEIELNINAVRNLTTTLVSDIEIGEEKPASTSALSLYLVQKGQT
;
A
#
# COMPACT_ATOMS: atom_id res chain seq x y z
N LYS A 1 0.42 -12.89 1.03
CA LYS A 1 -0.85 -12.40 0.48
C LYS A 1 -1.97 -13.39 0.78
N LYS A 2 -3.13 -12.91 1.20
CA LYS A 2 -4.34 -13.71 1.41
C LYS A 2 -5.54 -12.97 0.83
N GLN A 3 -6.49 -13.71 0.29
CA GLN A 3 -7.72 -13.18 -0.28
C GLN A 3 -8.93 -13.56 0.57
N LYS A 4 -9.90 -12.64 0.69
CA LYS A 4 -11.17 -12.86 1.39
C LYS A 4 -12.31 -12.29 0.57
N GLN A 5 -13.38 -13.06 0.45
CA GLN A 5 -14.65 -12.59 -0.08
C GLN A 5 -15.55 -12.09 1.06
N LEU A 6 -16.23 -10.99 0.83
CA LEU A 6 -17.14 -10.35 1.77
C LEU A 6 -18.42 -9.95 1.04
N GLU A 7 -19.56 -10.36 1.54
CA GLU A 7 -20.88 -9.98 1.03
C GLU A 7 -21.56 -9.02 2.00
N CYS A 8 -22.19 -7.99 1.46
CA CYS A 8 -22.85 -6.94 2.23
C CYS A 8 -24.15 -6.51 1.58
N SER A 9 -25.15 -6.22 2.40
CA SER A 9 -26.43 -5.61 1.98
C SER A 9 -26.46 -4.13 2.37
N ILE A 10 -26.76 -3.27 1.42
CA ILE A 10 -26.84 -1.82 1.57
C ILE A 10 -28.30 -1.42 1.38
N LEU A 11 -28.88 -0.76 2.38
CA LEU A 11 -30.23 -0.22 2.28
C LEU A 11 -30.20 1.07 1.46
N ALA A 12 -30.81 1.04 0.28
CA ALA A 12 -30.94 2.16 -0.65
C ALA A 12 -32.41 2.33 -1.05
N PRO A 13 -33.22 3.01 -0.24
CA PRO A 13 -34.66 3.10 -0.44
C PRO A 13 -35.04 3.70 -1.80
N ASN A 14 -35.96 3.07 -2.49
CA ASN A 14 -36.49 3.49 -3.79
C ASN A 14 -35.42 3.65 -4.88
N SER A 15 -34.28 2.95 -4.78
CA SER A 15 -33.19 3.08 -5.75
C SER A 15 -33.62 2.61 -7.13
N LYS A 16 -33.43 3.48 -8.14
CA LYS A 16 -33.71 3.23 -9.54
C LYS A 16 -32.42 3.00 -10.33
N THR A 17 -31.46 3.91 -10.17
CA THR A 17 -30.18 3.87 -10.90
C THR A 17 -29.02 4.13 -9.95
N ILE A 18 -28.04 3.23 -9.89
CA ILE A 18 -26.81 3.46 -9.15
C ILE A 18 -25.92 4.36 -10.01
N LEU A 19 -25.52 5.51 -9.47
CA LEU A 19 -24.69 6.51 -10.16
C LEU A 19 -23.20 6.39 -9.82
N ALA A 20 -22.89 6.10 -8.55
CA ALA A 20 -21.53 5.87 -8.15
C ALA A 20 -21.47 4.98 -6.91
N VAL A 21 -20.41 4.20 -6.82
CA VAL A 21 -20.06 3.48 -5.60
C VAL A 21 -18.59 3.74 -5.29
N SER A 22 -18.35 4.27 -4.11
CA SER A 22 -17.04 4.45 -3.56
C SER A 22 -16.87 3.47 -2.40
N SER A 23 -15.92 2.57 -2.49
CA SER A 23 -15.63 1.58 -1.45
C SER A 23 -14.17 1.64 -1.06
N THR A 24 -13.92 1.91 0.22
CA THR A 24 -12.58 2.01 0.78
C THR A 24 -12.42 0.97 1.89
N PRO A 25 -11.58 -0.03 1.69
CA PRO A 25 -11.22 -0.95 2.76
C PRO A 25 -10.25 -0.27 3.72
N VAL A 26 -10.49 -0.42 5.01
CA VAL A 26 -9.67 0.12 6.10
C VAL A 26 -9.27 -1.03 7.01
N LEU A 27 -7.97 -1.22 7.18
CA LEU A 27 -7.42 -2.16 8.16
C LEU A 27 -7.27 -1.43 9.50
N GLU A 28 -8.09 -1.81 10.49
CA GLU A 28 -8.09 -1.19 11.81
C GLU A 28 -7.09 -1.86 12.74
N LYS A 29 -6.88 -3.18 12.57
CA LYS A 29 -5.94 -3.97 13.37
C LYS A 29 -5.18 -4.98 12.53
N CYS A 30 -3.91 -5.10 12.84
CA CYS A 30 -3.01 -6.11 12.30
C CYS A 30 -2.08 -6.53 13.43
N ASP A 31 -2.53 -7.48 14.25
CA ASP A 31 -1.84 -7.87 15.48
C ASP A 31 -1.32 -9.30 15.38
N GLY A 32 -0.05 -9.49 15.77
CA GLY A 32 0.57 -10.80 15.86
C GLY A 32 0.22 -11.51 17.18
N GLU A 33 -0.15 -12.78 17.11
CA GLU A 33 -0.36 -13.63 18.29
C GLU A 33 0.15 -15.05 18.02
N GLY A 34 1.31 -15.37 18.53
CA GLY A 34 1.98 -16.65 18.32
C GLY A 34 2.29 -16.88 16.83
N LYS A 35 1.67 -17.88 16.20
CA LYS A 35 1.83 -18.21 14.77
C LYS A 35 0.83 -17.50 13.85
N PHE A 36 -0.01 -16.65 14.41
CA PHE A 36 -1.13 -16.09 13.69
C PHE A 36 -1.09 -14.56 13.69
N ILE A 37 -1.56 -13.98 12.61
CA ILE A 37 -1.88 -12.55 12.53
C ILE A 37 -3.39 -12.43 12.51
N LYS A 38 -3.94 -11.65 13.44
CA LYS A 38 -5.34 -11.25 13.44
C LYS A 38 -5.48 -9.95 12.69
N VAL A 39 -6.28 -9.97 11.65
CA VAL A 39 -6.63 -8.79 10.87
C VAL A 39 -8.10 -8.47 11.09
N GLU A 40 -8.39 -7.22 11.45
CA GLU A 40 -9.74 -6.70 11.62
C GLU A 40 -9.86 -5.34 10.93
N GLY A 41 -11.01 -5.09 10.36
CA GLY A 41 -11.26 -3.82 9.69
C GLY A 41 -12.67 -3.74 9.11
N LEU A 42 -12.88 -2.77 8.26
CA LEU A 42 -14.16 -2.53 7.60
C LEU A 42 -13.96 -2.12 6.12
N VAL A 43 -14.97 -2.38 5.32
CA VAL A 43 -15.15 -1.73 4.01
C VAL A 43 -16.18 -0.64 4.20
N TYR A 44 -15.74 0.60 4.08
CA TYR A 44 -16.63 1.75 4.09
C TYR A 44 -17.10 2.01 2.66
N THR A 45 -18.41 1.98 2.47
CA THR A 45 -19.03 2.12 1.15
C THR A 45 -20.01 3.27 1.15
N LYS A 46 -19.88 4.15 0.17
CA LYS A 46 -20.88 5.15 -0.19
C LYS A 46 -21.50 4.81 -1.53
N VAL A 47 -22.82 4.87 -1.60
CA VAL A 47 -23.57 4.68 -2.83
C VAL A 47 -24.35 5.95 -3.15
N LEU A 48 -24.01 6.57 -4.26
CA LEU A 48 -24.80 7.65 -4.87
C LEU A 48 -25.75 7.01 -5.88
N TYR A 49 -27.04 7.26 -5.75
CA TYR A 49 -28.06 6.72 -6.63
C TYR A 49 -29.17 7.73 -6.92
N GLU A 50 -29.85 7.55 -8.04
CA GLU A 50 -31.09 8.24 -8.38
C GLU A 50 -32.26 7.38 -7.91
N ASP A 51 -33.20 7.98 -7.18
CA ASP A 51 -34.43 7.32 -6.75
C ASP A 51 -35.51 7.31 -7.86
N ILE A 52 -36.67 6.71 -7.58
CA ILE A 52 -37.77 6.63 -8.53
C ILE A 52 -38.36 7.98 -8.89
N ASP A 53 -38.17 9.00 -8.06
CA ASP A 53 -38.66 10.37 -8.27
C ASP A 53 -37.61 11.24 -9.00
N GLY A 54 -36.44 10.69 -9.33
CA GLY A 54 -35.33 11.38 -9.99
C GLY A 54 -34.46 12.20 -9.04
N THR A 55 -34.57 11.97 -7.72
CA THR A 55 -33.76 12.66 -6.72
C THR A 55 -32.44 11.93 -6.52
N ASN A 56 -31.32 12.67 -6.46
CA ASN A 56 -30.05 12.10 -6.11
C ASN A 56 -29.97 11.83 -4.62
N CYS A 57 -29.71 10.60 -4.25
CA CYS A 57 -29.62 10.13 -2.87
C CYS A 57 -28.24 9.53 -2.59
N VAL A 58 -27.81 9.62 -1.34
CA VAL A 58 -26.57 9.00 -0.86
C VAL A 58 -26.84 8.14 0.35
N VAL A 59 -26.24 6.96 0.38
CA VAL A 59 -26.28 6.07 1.53
C VAL A 59 -24.86 5.60 1.87
N ASP A 60 -24.55 5.63 3.16
CA ASP A 60 -23.31 5.12 3.73
C ASP A 60 -23.51 3.74 4.33
N ASN A 61 -22.56 2.87 4.14
CA ASN A 61 -22.56 1.54 4.74
C ASN A 61 -21.17 1.14 5.24
N LYS A 62 -21.14 0.36 6.33
CA LYS A 62 -19.93 -0.19 6.91
C LYS A 62 -20.05 -1.70 6.99
N CYS A 63 -19.19 -2.40 6.33
CA CYS A 63 -19.14 -3.85 6.32
C CYS A 63 -17.86 -4.33 6.98
N SER A 64 -17.94 -4.85 8.21
CA SER A 64 -16.79 -5.30 8.98
C SER A 64 -16.26 -6.64 8.46
N PHE A 65 -14.96 -6.80 8.51
CA PHE A 65 -14.29 -8.07 8.27
C PHE A 65 -13.32 -8.41 9.41
N ALA A 66 -13.14 -9.69 9.66
CA ALA A 66 -12.10 -10.22 10.51
C ALA A 66 -11.54 -11.49 9.89
N ASP A 67 -10.24 -11.70 9.98
CA ASP A 67 -9.60 -12.92 9.50
C ASP A 67 -8.36 -13.26 10.34
N VAL A 68 -7.91 -14.50 10.21
CA VAL A 68 -6.69 -15.00 10.86
C VAL A 68 -5.78 -15.55 9.77
N ILE A 69 -4.53 -15.10 9.76
CA ILE A 69 -3.53 -15.51 8.79
C ILE A 69 -2.46 -16.29 9.51
N ASP A 70 -2.22 -17.53 9.09
CA ASP A 70 -1.15 -18.37 9.59
C ASP A 70 0.16 -17.97 8.92
N VAL A 71 1.15 -17.57 9.71
CA VAL A 71 2.49 -17.17 9.24
C VAL A 71 3.54 -18.28 9.44
N GLY A 72 3.10 -19.46 9.85
CA GLY A 72 3.95 -20.63 10.06
C GLY A 72 4.83 -20.52 11.31
N ASP A 73 6.05 -21.06 11.22
CA ASP A 73 7.01 -21.05 12.33
C ASP A 73 7.82 -19.73 12.40
N ALA A 74 7.20 -18.61 12.02
CA ALA A 74 7.77 -17.29 12.25
C ALA A 74 7.99 -17.03 13.74
N ALA A 75 8.83 -16.07 14.08
CA ALA A 75 9.20 -15.73 15.44
C ALA A 75 7.96 -15.55 16.35
N THR A 76 8.12 -15.88 17.63
CA THR A 76 7.03 -15.76 18.63
C THR A 76 6.66 -14.31 18.91
N ASP A 77 7.60 -13.38 18.74
CA ASP A 77 7.40 -11.94 18.84
C ASP A 77 7.68 -11.30 17.48
N PHE A 78 6.68 -10.64 16.93
CA PHE A 78 6.82 -9.95 15.66
C PHE A 78 5.90 -8.72 15.57
N SER A 79 6.35 -7.74 14.82
CA SER A 79 5.55 -6.60 14.37
C SER A 79 5.02 -6.85 12.97
N CYS A 80 3.86 -6.31 12.65
CA CYS A 80 3.29 -6.44 11.32
C CYS A 80 2.86 -5.10 10.75
N LEU A 81 3.10 -4.94 9.46
CA LEU A 81 2.61 -3.84 8.65
C LEU A 81 1.61 -4.42 7.64
N GLY A 82 0.36 -4.01 7.76
CA GLY A 82 -0.73 -4.52 6.93
C GLY A 82 -1.22 -3.51 5.90
N ASN A 83 -1.60 -4.02 4.74
CA ASN A 83 -2.38 -3.30 3.75
C ASN A 83 -3.54 -4.17 3.29
N VAL A 84 -4.68 -3.55 3.00
CA VAL A 84 -5.84 -4.21 2.43
C VAL A 84 -6.24 -3.48 1.15
N VAL A 85 -6.36 -4.21 0.06
CA VAL A 85 -6.72 -3.68 -1.26
C VAL A 85 -8.01 -4.36 -1.72
N LEU A 86 -8.91 -3.59 -2.30
CA LEU A 86 -10.10 -4.09 -2.96
C LEU A 86 -9.72 -4.53 -4.38
N SER A 87 -9.71 -5.84 -4.64
CA SER A 87 -9.32 -6.40 -5.94
C SER A 87 -10.49 -6.61 -6.90
N ASP A 88 -11.71 -6.73 -6.37
CA ASP A 88 -12.91 -6.86 -7.17
C ASP A 88 -14.13 -6.35 -6.40
N LEU A 89 -15.09 -5.82 -7.14
CA LEU A 89 -16.29 -5.19 -6.61
C LEU A 89 -17.47 -5.38 -7.57
N ASP A 90 -18.45 -6.16 -7.15
CA ASP A 90 -19.70 -6.38 -7.89
C ASP A 90 -20.89 -5.86 -7.09
N PHE A 91 -21.75 -5.07 -7.73
CA PHE A 91 -22.99 -4.55 -7.15
C PHE A 91 -24.19 -5.02 -7.93
N LYS A 92 -25.21 -5.48 -7.22
CA LYS A 92 -26.49 -5.87 -7.83
C LYS A 92 -27.64 -5.27 -7.03
N THR A 93 -28.55 -4.60 -7.72
CA THR A 93 -29.84 -4.25 -7.13
C THR A 93 -30.60 -5.55 -6.85
N ASN A 94 -30.82 -5.85 -5.57
CA ASN A 94 -31.56 -7.04 -5.14
C ASN A 94 -33.06 -6.79 -5.07
N SER A 95 -33.46 -5.57 -4.67
CA SER A 95 -34.81 -5.08 -4.65
C SER A 95 -34.82 -3.56 -4.82
N ALA A 96 -35.99 -2.92 -4.86
CA ALA A 96 -36.08 -1.46 -4.92
C ALA A 96 -35.43 -0.73 -3.74
N ASP A 97 -35.19 -1.44 -2.64
CA ASP A 97 -34.68 -0.85 -1.39
C ASP A 97 -33.34 -1.45 -0.96
N GLU A 98 -32.77 -2.40 -1.72
CA GLU A 98 -31.57 -3.12 -1.30
C GLU A 98 -30.59 -3.34 -2.45
N ILE A 99 -29.35 -2.99 -2.21
CA ILE A 99 -28.21 -3.27 -3.08
C ILE A 99 -27.33 -4.32 -2.41
N LYS A 100 -27.01 -5.41 -3.11
CA LYS A 100 -26.00 -6.37 -2.69
C LYS A 100 -24.65 -5.97 -3.24
N ALA A 101 -23.65 -5.91 -2.35
CA ALA A 101 -22.26 -5.66 -2.68
C ALA A 101 -21.42 -6.91 -2.37
N ASN A 102 -20.61 -7.36 -3.32
CA ASN A 102 -19.63 -8.43 -3.14
C ASN A 102 -18.25 -7.83 -3.31
N PHE A 103 -17.44 -7.96 -2.27
CA PHE A 103 -16.07 -7.45 -2.24
C PHE A 103 -15.08 -8.61 -2.27
N VAL A 104 -13.99 -8.43 -3.00
CA VAL A 104 -12.82 -9.30 -2.91
C VAL A 104 -11.67 -8.49 -2.33
N LEU A 105 -11.28 -8.82 -1.10
CA LEU A 105 -10.22 -8.16 -0.37
C LEU A 105 -8.91 -8.94 -0.48
N ASN A 106 -7.83 -8.27 -0.86
CA ASN A 106 -6.48 -8.80 -0.84
C ASN A 106 -5.73 -8.21 0.35
N PHE A 107 -5.26 -9.08 1.25
CA PHE A 107 -4.40 -8.69 2.36
C PHE A 107 -2.94 -8.86 1.96
N GLU A 108 -2.16 -7.80 2.12
CA GLU A 108 -0.72 -7.78 1.97
C GLU A 108 -0.12 -7.41 3.31
N ILE A 109 0.58 -8.36 3.94
CA ILE A 109 1.12 -8.18 5.28
C ILE A 109 2.60 -8.47 5.27
N CYS A 110 3.38 -7.52 5.72
CA CYS A 110 4.79 -7.67 6.04
C CYS A 110 4.94 -8.00 7.51
N VAL A 111 5.73 -9.02 7.81
CA VAL A 111 6.00 -9.49 9.17
C VAL A 111 7.46 -9.24 9.46
N PHE A 112 7.74 -8.54 10.54
CA PHE A 112 9.08 -8.28 11.05
C PHE A 112 9.26 -9.08 12.34
N GLY A 113 9.90 -10.24 12.25
CA GLY A 113 10.16 -11.09 13.39
C GLY A 113 11.51 -10.76 14.02
N GLU A 114 11.58 -10.79 15.34
CA GLU A 114 12.83 -10.71 16.08
C GLU A 114 13.38 -12.12 16.30
N ASN A 115 14.63 -12.33 15.89
CA ASN A 115 15.38 -13.54 16.19
C ASN A 115 16.64 -13.15 16.96
N GLU A 116 16.88 -13.81 18.08
CA GLU A 116 18.17 -13.68 18.78
C GLU A 116 19.24 -14.47 18.01
N ALA A 117 20.27 -13.77 17.57
CA ALA A 117 21.44 -14.37 16.97
C ALA A 117 22.55 -14.47 18.00
N GLN A 118 22.92 -15.70 18.38
CA GLN A 118 24.14 -15.95 19.16
C GLN A 118 25.29 -16.11 18.20
N TYR A 119 26.34 -15.29 18.36
CA TYR A 119 27.57 -15.39 17.59
C TYR A 119 28.77 -15.02 18.45
N VAL A 120 29.93 -15.59 18.10
CA VAL A 120 31.18 -15.32 18.79
C VAL A 120 31.89 -14.15 18.09
N GLU A 121 32.17 -13.10 18.85
CA GLU A 121 33.06 -12.03 18.45
C GLU A 121 34.56 -12.46 18.64
N CYS A 122 35.38 -12.10 17.67
CA CYS A 122 36.79 -12.54 17.61
C CYS A 122 37.66 -11.81 18.63
N ASP A 123 37.96 -12.41 19.80
CA ASP A 123 39.08 -11.99 20.64
C ASP A 123 39.50 -13.08 21.63
N SER A 124 40.04 -14.19 21.15
CA SER A 124 40.61 -15.22 22.03
C SER A 124 42.06 -15.45 21.71
N GLU A 125 42.94 -15.17 22.67
CA GLU A 125 44.37 -15.54 22.56
C GLU A 125 44.51 -17.05 22.32
N GLY A 126 45.27 -17.43 21.28
CA GLY A 126 45.55 -18.84 20.95
C GLY A 126 44.58 -19.50 19.96
N LEU A 127 43.59 -18.77 19.46
CA LEU A 127 42.72 -19.21 18.36
C LEU A 127 43.08 -18.52 17.04
N CYS A 128 43.12 -19.30 15.98
CA CYS A 128 43.12 -18.75 14.61
C CYS A 128 41.68 -18.75 14.11
N THR A 129 41.19 -17.58 13.82
CA THR A 129 39.75 -17.38 13.45
C THR A 129 39.66 -16.86 12.01
N LEU A 130 38.55 -17.21 11.34
CA LEU A 130 38.20 -16.69 10.04
C LEU A 130 37.00 -15.73 10.21
N PRO A 131 37.28 -14.41 10.32
CA PRO A 131 36.21 -13.43 10.48
C PRO A 131 35.45 -13.23 9.17
N THR A 132 34.16 -12.91 9.30
CA THR A 132 33.31 -12.49 8.20
C THR A 132 32.42 -11.32 8.64
N GLU A 133 32.19 -10.41 7.71
CA GLU A 133 31.24 -9.31 7.91
C GLU A 133 29.90 -9.69 7.31
N VAL A 134 28.86 -9.59 8.11
CA VAL A 134 27.49 -9.87 7.70
C VAL A 134 26.66 -8.61 7.92
N GLN A 135 26.03 -8.14 6.85
CA GLN A 135 25.03 -7.07 6.94
C GLN A 135 23.69 -7.68 7.33
N ILE A 136 23.13 -7.19 8.41
CA ILE A 136 21.81 -7.58 8.91
C ILE A 136 20.94 -6.35 8.99
N SER A 137 19.63 -6.52 8.73
CA SER A 137 18.66 -5.49 9.01
C SER A 137 18.01 -5.75 10.37
N THR A 138 17.81 -4.69 11.12
CA THR A 138 17.18 -4.71 12.44
C THR A 138 15.96 -3.81 12.44
N LEU A 139 14.86 -4.28 12.99
CA LEU A 139 13.69 -3.43 13.23
C LEU A 139 14.05 -2.44 14.34
N LEU A 140 14.01 -1.14 14.03
CA LEU A 140 14.28 -0.07 14.98
C LEU A 140 13.01 0.39 15.68
N ASP A 141 11.90 0.48 14.92
CA ASP A 141 10.59 0.88 15.43
C ASP A 141 9.49 0.39 14.49
N ALA A 142 8.31 0.11 15.02
CA ALA A 142 7.09 -0.14 14.25
C ALA A 142 5.90 0.38 15.04
N SER A 143 5.13 1.28 14.44
CA SER A 143 3.99 1.92 15.11
C SER A 143 2.85 2.24 14.14
N THR A 144 1.71 2.54 14.74
CA THR A 144 0.54 3.09 14.06
C THR A 144 0.15 4.38 14.75
N GLU A 145 0.28 5.48 14.03
CA GLU A 145 0.02 6.84 14.52
C GLU A 145 -1.19 7.44 13.84
N SER A 146 -2.01 8.17 14.61
CA SER A 146 -3.18 8.87 14.10
C SER A 146 -2.92 10.37 14.09
N PHE A 147 -3.33 11.02 12.99
CA PHE A 147 -3.24 12.46 12.82
C PHE A 147 -4.42 12.98 12.00
N ALA A 148 -4.56 14.28 11.85
CA ALA A 148 -5.60 14.88 11.04
C ALA A 148 -5.05 16.08 10.27
N GLU A 149 -5.57 16.25 9.05
CA GLU A 149 -5.37 17.44 8.22
C GLU A 149 -6.73 18.08 7.94
N SER A 150 -6.75 19.39 7.78
CA SER A 150 -7.97 20.15 7.49
C SER A 150 -7.71 21.11 6.35
N PHE A 151 -8.57 21.07 5.33
CA PHE A 151 -8.45 21.93 4.15
C PHE A 151 -9.80 22.52 3.74
N GLU A 152 -9.72 23.62 3.01
CA GLU A 152 -10.87 24.33 2.48
C GLU A 152 -10.93 24.22 0.97
N VAL A 153 -12.13 23.97 0.44
CA VAL A 153 -12.41 23.89 -0.99
C VAL A 153 -13.52 24.85 -1.36
N GLU A 154 -13.24 25.81 -2.23
CA GLU A 154 -14.27 26.69 -2.79
C GLU A 154 -15.03 25.90 -3.88
N LEU A 155 -16.31 25.60 -3.65
CA LEU A 155 -17.18 24.91 -4.59
C LEU A 155 -17.86 25.85 -5.59
N GLY A 156 -17.96 27.15 -5.25
CA GLY A 156 -18.54 28.18 -6.10
C GLY A 156 -19.97 28.57 -5.76
N LYS A 157 -20.64 29.31 -6.65
CA LYS A 157 -21.91 29.99 -6.35
C LYS A 157 -23.17 29.19 -6.54
N ASN A 158 -23.14 28.10 -7.28
CA ASN A 158 -24.32 27.35 -7.69
C ASN A 158 -24.39 25.96 -7.03
N VAL A 159 -24.11 25.88 -5.73
CA VAL A 159 -24.14 24.62 -4.99
C VAL A 159 -25.39 24.54 -4.13
N ALA A 160 -26.20 23.51 -4.32
CA ALA A 160 -27.36 23.21 -3.52
C ALA A 160 -26.97 22.42 -2.25
N ARG A 161 -26.24 21.33 -2.44
CA ARG A 161 -25.73 20.48 -1.35
C ARG A 161 -24.58 19.59 -1.82
N VAL A 162 -23.70 19.25 -0.91
CA VAL A 162 -22.66 18.24 -1.12
C VAL A 162 -23.29 16.87 -0.93
N LEU A 163 -23.01 15.95 -1.87
CA LEU A 163 -23.51 14.59 -1.86
C LEU A 163 -22.43 13.62 -1.40
N ASP A 164 -21.21 13.72 -1.94
CA ASP A 164 -20.10 12.85 -1.61
C ASP A 164 -18.79 13.62 -1.51
N CYS A 165 -17.92 13.12 -0.66
CA CYS A 165 -16.54 13.53 -0.57
C CYS A 165 -15.69 12.27 -0.43
N SER A 166 -14.92 11.95 -1.45
CA SER A 166 -13.97 10.85 -1.46
C SER A 166 -12.55 11.38 -1.44
N ALA A 167 -11.67 10.76 -0.66
CA ALA A 167 -10.30 11.20 -0.55
C ALA A 167 -9.34 10.01 -0.38
N THR A 168 -8.15 10.13 -0.96
CA THR A 168 -7.08 9.14 -0.86
C THR A 168 -5.76 9.83 -0.50
N ALA A 169 -5.02 9.24 0.44
CA ALA A 169 -3.68 9.69 0.79
C ALA A 169 -2.64 8.95 -0.04
N THR A 170 -1.72 9.70 -0.65
CA THR A 170 -0.61 9.17 -1.45
C THR A 170 0.71 9.65 -0.86
N VAL A 171 1.53 8.71 -0.41
CA VAL A 171 2.89 9.01 0.09
C VAL A 171 3.81 9.28 -1.08
N LYS A 172 4.53 10.40 -1.03
CA LYS A 172 5.49 10.84 -2.05
C LYS A 172 6.92 10.60 -1.63
N ASP A 173 7.23 10.91 -0.38
CA ASP A 173 8.57 10.76 0.17
C ASP A 173 8.54 10.34 1.63
N VAL A 174 9.54 9.58 2.03
CA VAL A 174 9.75 9.15 3.42
C VAL A 174 11.23 9.27 3.73
N SER A 175 11.56 9.95 4.81
CA SER A 175 12.94 10.06 5.27
C SER A 175 13.06 9.83 6.77
N VAL A 176 14.16 9.20 7.16
CA VAL A 176 14.50 8.94 8.56
C VAL A 176 15.77 9.74 8.88
N SER A 177 15.69 10.58 9.91
CA SER A 177 16.82 11.39 10.36
C SER A 177 16.74 11.62 11.87
N GLY A 178 17.86 11.37 12.55
CA GLY A 178 17.90 11.42 14.01
C GLY A 178 16.87 10.45 14.62
N SER A 179 16.05 10.93 15.56
CA SER A 179 14.98 10.17 16.20
C SER A 179 13.61 10.42 15.56
N GLN A 180 13.55 10.72 14.26
CA GLN A 180 12.30 11.09 13.60
C GLN A 180 12.15 10.41 12.24
N ILE A 181 10.91 10.05 11.93
CA ILE A 181 10.46 9.72 10.58
C ILE A 181 9.62 10.88 10.05
N LEU A 182 9.97 11.36 8.88
CA LEU A 182 9.22 12.37 8.14
C LEU A 182 8.50 11.70 6.98
N ILE A 183 7.19 11.91 6.90
CA ILE A 183 6.32 11.40 5.85
C ILE A 183 5.72 12.58 5.10
N GLU A 184 5.99 12.67 3.82
CA GLU A 184 5.46 13.71 2.93
C GLU A 184 4.58 13.07 1.86
N GLY A 185 3.45 13.71 1.55
CA GLY A 185 2.54 13.17 0.57
C GLY A 185 1.45 14.16 0.16
N ILE A 186 0.47 13.64 -0.54
CA ILE A 186 -0.69 14.41 -1.01
C ILE A 186 -2.00 13.73 -0.61
N ILE A 187 -3.02 14.53 -0.39
CA ILE A 187 -4.41 14.11 -0.30
C ILE A 187 -5.07 14.45 -1.63
N VAL A 188 -5.52 13.44 -2.35
CA VAL A 188 -6.32 13.60 -3.58
C VAL A 188 -7.78 13.51 -3.18
N ASN A 189 -8.52 14.57 -3.39
CA ASN A 189 -9.90 14.73 -2.97
C ASN A 189 -10.83 14.96 -4.16
N ASN A 190 -12.02 14.36 -4.14
CA ASN A 190 -13.10 14.62 -5.09
C ASN A 190 -14.42 14.82 -4.35
N ILE A 191 -15.04 15.98 -4.55
CA ILE A 191 -16.32 16.36 -3.95
C ILE A 191 -17.38 16.35 -5.04
N VAL A 192 -18.45 15.60 -4.83
CA VAL A 192 -19.63 15.56 -5.71
C VAL A 192 -20.76 16.32 -5.05
N PHE A 193 -21.40 17.22 -5.79
CA PHE A 193 -22.45 18.06 -5.29
C PHE A 193 -23.56 18.29 -6.33
N GLU A 194 -24.73 18.68 -5.86
CA GLU A 194 -25.82 19.18 -6.71
C GLU A 194 -25.72 20.67 -6.91
N THR A 195 -26.05 21.10 -8.11
CA THR A 195 -26.15 22.52 -8.46
C THR A 195 -27.55 23.08 -8.16
N LEU A 196 -27.64 24.39 -7.98
CA LEU A 196 -28.89 25.16 -7.73
C LEU A 196 -29.74 25.35 -9.01
N ASP A 197 -29.61 24.50 -10.00
CA ASP A 197 -30.45 24.54 -11.19
C ASP A 197 -31.76 23.75 -10.98
N ASP A 198 -32.75 24.00 -11.85
CA ASP A 198 -34.07 23.34 -11.76
C ASP A 198 -34.01 21.81 -11.98
N ASN A 199 -32.89 21.30 -12.48
CA ASN A 199 -32.68 19.88 -12.79
C ASN A 199 -31.82 19.18 -11.74
N HIS A 200 -31.37 19.86 -10.69
CA HIS A 200 -30.46 19.31 -9.69
C HIS A 200 -29.26 18.59 -10.30
N THR A 201 -28.63 19.25 -11.28
CA THR A 201 -27.53 18.68 -12.05
C THR A 201 -26.35 18.33 -11.15
N LEU A 202 -25.72 17.21 -11.41
CA LEU A 202 -24.50 16.81 -10.71
C LEU A 202 -23.30 17.63 -11.20
N ALA A 203 -22.41 17.93 -10.28
CA ALA A 203 -21.10 18.50 -10.55
C ALA A 203 -20.06 17.97 -9.56
N SER A 204 -18.79 18.10 -9.90
CA SER A 204 -17.71 17.75 -8.97
C SER A 204 -16.60 18.79 -8.96
N LYS A 205 -15.85 18.76 -7.87
CA LYS A 205 -14.62 19.52 -7.67
C LYS A 205 -13.55 18.60 -7.14
N SER A 206 -12.46 18.45 -7.90
CA SER A 206 -11.27 17.75 -7.44
C SER A 206 -10.25 18.76 -6.92
N ALA A 207 -9.55 18.41 -5.87
CA ALA A 207 -8.48 19.19 -5.28
C ALA A 207 -7.39 18.27 -4.73
N THR A 208 -6.16 18.75 -4.72
CA THR A 208 -5.01 18.03 -4.18
C THR A 208 -4.31 18.92 -3.16
N TYR A 209 -3.98 18.36 -1.99
CA TYR A 209 -3.34 19.06 -0.89
C TYR A 209 -2.10 18.32 -0.44
N ASP A 210 -1.03 19.05 -0.17
CA ASP A 210 0.17 18.47 0.43
C ASP A 210 -0.03 18.26 1.92
N PHE A 211 0.47 17.14 2.45
CA PHE A 211 0.60 16.92 3.88
C PHE A 211 2.04 16.58 4.24
N LYS A 212 2.42 16.90 5.47
CA LYS A 212 3.75 16.67 6.01
C LYS A 212 3.65 16.35 7.50
N GLN A 213 3.99 15.11 7.87
CA GLN A 213 3.93 14.64 9.24
C GLN A 213 5.27 14.10 9.72
N THR A 214 5.58 14.37 10.96
CA THR A 214 6.80 13.89 11.63
C THR A 214 6.42 13.14 12.89
N PHE A 215 6.94 11.92 13.03
CA PHE A 215 6.75 11.10 14.23
C PHE A 215 8.10 10.82 14.87
N GLU A 216 8.11 10.75 16.20
CA GLU A 216 9.28 10.33 16.95
C GLU A 216 9.40 8.82 16.94
N ILE A 217 10.61 8.32 16.69
CA ILE A 217 10.94 6.90 16.64
C ILE A 217 12.04 6.59 17.66
N ALA A 218 11.92 5.43 18.30
CA ALA A 218 12.96 4.95 19.19
C ALA A 218 14.16 4.44 18.37
N ASN A 219 15.38 4.74 18.83
CA ASN A 219 16.63 4.17 18.30
C ASN A 219 16.88 4.36 16.79
N ALA A 220 16.45 5.49 16.22
CA ALA A 220 16.68 5.75 14.81
C ALA A 220 18.15 5.94 14.47
N GLU A 221 18.50 5.54 13.25
CA GLU A 221 19.79 5.77 12.61
C GLU A 221 19.57 6.57 11.33
N ASP A 222 20.42 7.55 11.07
CA ASP A 222 20.36 8.33 9.82
C ASP A 222 20.48 7.41 8.61
N GLY A 223 19.52 7.56 7.66
CA GLY A 223 19.47 6.75 6.44
C GLY A 223 18.88 5.36 6.63
N ALA A 224 18.21 5.08 7.76
CA ALA A 224 17.41 3.88 7.92
C ALA A 224 16.28 3.83 6.88
N ASN A 225 15.92 2.63 6.44
CA ASN A 225 14.80 2.43 5.52
C ASN A 225 13.49 2.43 6.28
N ALA A 226 12.44 2.95 5.66
CA ALA A 226 11.10 2.93 6.25
C ALA A 226 10.08 2.36 5.26
N PHE A 227 9.23 1.49 5.78
CA PHE A 227 8.04 0.98 5.10
C PHE A 227 6.84 1.74 5.68
N VAL A 228 6.05 2.41 4.83
CA VAL A 228 4.99 3.31 5.30
C VAL A 228 3.70 3.06 4.54
N ASN A 229 2.60 2.96 5.29
CA ASN A 229 1.24 3.02 4.76
C ASN A 229 0.51 4.19 5.40
N VAL A 230 -0.03 5.09 4.58
CA VAL A 230 -0.93 6.16 5.05
C VAL A 230 -2.29 5.93 4.41
N TYR A 231 -3.34 6.08 5.20
CA TYR A 231 -4.72 5.99 4.73
C TYR A 231 -5.63 6.98 5.48
N ILE A 232 -6.68 7.39 4.78
CA ILE A 232 -7.72 8.25 5.35
C ILE A 232 -8.79 7.36 5.96
N MET A 233 -9.20 7.67 7.20
CA MET A 233 -10.31 7.02 7.86
C MET A 233 -11.63 7.55 7.27
N SER A 234 -12.00 7.04 6.09
CA SER A 234 -13.13 7.56 5.29
C SER A 234 -14.47 7.54 6.03
N ASP A 235 -14.62 6.66 7.03
CA ASP A 235 -15.80 6.57 7.90
C ASP A 235 -15.91 7.70 8.92
N ARG A 236 -14.86 8.48 9.09
CA ARG A 236 -14.75 9.62 10.02
C ARG A 236 -14.49 10.95 9.31
N LEU A 237 -14.37 10.94 7.98
CA LEU A 237 -14.20 12.14 7.18
C LEU A 237 -15.42 13.05 7.37
N GLN A 238 -15.19 14.33 7.65
CA GLN A 238 -16.24 15.31 7.90
C GLN A 238 -16.15 16.43 6.88
N VAL A 239 -17.32 16.82 6.35
CA VAL A 239 -17.47 17.94 5.42
C VAL A 239 -18.48 18.90 6.00
N VAL A 240 -18.08 20.13 6.26
CA VAL A 240 -18.95 21.21 6.71
C VAL A 240 -18.95 22.29 5.64
N CYS A 241 -20.13 22.64 5.15
CA CYS A 241 -20.28 23.66 4.12
C CYS A 241 -20.80 24.98 4.72
N GLU A 242 -20.20 26.09 4.30
CA GLU A 242 -20.57 27.44 4.68
C GLU A 242 -20.77 28.30 3.42
N ASP A 243 -21.84 29.08 3.39
CA ASP A 243 -22.07 30.09 2.34
C ASP A 243 -21.37 31.39 2.73
N ILE A 244 -20.35 31.75 1.97
CA ILE A 244 -19.62 33.01 2.15
C ILE A 244 -19.89 33.91 0.94
N GLU A 245 -20.67 34.96 1.14
CA GLU A 245 -21.03 35.95 0.08
C GLU A 245 -21.64 35.33 -1.19
N GLY A 246 -22.39 34.24 -1.03
CA GLY A 246 -23.04 33.49 -2.12
C GLY A 246 -22.11 32.51 -2.85
N SER A 247 -20.95 32.22 -2.30
CA SER A 247 -20.07 31.11 -2.72
C SER A 247 -19.98 30.06 -1.63
N MET A 248 -20.20 28.80 -1.98
CA MET A 248 -20.11 27.68 -1.04
C MET A 248 -18.65 27.31 -0.80
N LEU A 249 -18.23 27.34 0.47
CA LEU A 249 -16.92 26.85 0.93
C LEU A 249 -17.15 25.54 1.70
N ALA A 250 -16.42 24.51 1.35
CA ALA A 250 -16.40 23.24 2.07
C ALA A 250 -15.14 23.17 2.93
N HIS A 251 -15.32 23.04 4.26
CA HIS A 251 -14.26 22.71 5.21
C HIS A 251 -14.25 21.20 5.38
N ILE A 252 -13.10 20.58 5.18
CA ILE A 252 -12.98 19.13 5.18
C ILE A 252 -11.89 18.72 6.17
N ASP A 253 -12.28 17.89 7.14
CA ASP A 253 -11.38 17.26 8.07
C ASP A 253 -11.06 15.83 7.62
N TYR A 254 -9.77 15.56 7.43
CA TYR A 254 -9.25 14.26 7.01
C TYR A 254 -8.57 13.56 8.20
N PRO A 255 -9.29 12.73 8.95
CA PRO A 255 -8.65 11.87 9.94
C PRO A 255 -7.83 10.80 9.23
N MET A 256 -6.57 10.71 9.58
CA MET A 256 -5.58 9.89 8.90
C MET A 256 -4.86 8.96 9.89
N SER A 257 -4.35 7.86 9.37
CA SER A 257 -3.49 6.96 10.10
C SER A 257 -2.25 6.63 9.27
N ALA A 258 -1.09 6.69 9.91
CA ALA A 258 0.18 6.23 9.36
C ALA A 258 0.62 4.98 10.10
N GLN A 259 0.79 3.89 9.37
CA GLN A 259 1.49 2.69 9.85
C GLN A 259 2.90 2.71 9.29
N TYR A 260 3.90 2.51 10.12
CA TYR A 260 5.27 2.44 9.65
C TYR A 260 6.09 1.38 10.37
N ALA A 261 7.13 0.90 9.67
CA ALA A 261 8.20 0.07 10.22
C ALA A 261 9.53 0.65 9.74
N VAL A 262 10.40 1.00 10.68
CA VAL A 262 11.72 1.57 10.42
C VAL A 262 12.78 0.49 10.63
N VAL A 263 13.61 0.29 9.62
CA VAL A 263 14.61 -0.77 9.56
C VAL A 263 15.99 -0.16 9.38
N GLY A 264 16.85 -0.37 10.34
CA GLY A 264 18.27 -0.04 10.27
C GLY A 264 19.10 -1.16 9.62
N THR A 265 20.30 -0.83 9.18
CA THR A 265 21.26 -1.81 8.67
C THR A 265 22.48 -1.81 9.58
N LYS A 266 22.79 -2.96 10.17
CA LYS A 266 23.96 -3.14 11.03
C LYS A 266 24.91 -4.16 10.40
N THR A 267 26.20 -3.82 10.39
CA THR A 267 27.25 -4.79 10.04
C THR A 267 27.77 -5.44 11.32
N ILE A 268 27.67 -6.75 11.39
CA ILE A 268 28.27 -7.53 12.47
C ILE A 268 29.50 -8.27 11.94
N THR A 269 30.57 -8.29 12.75
CA THR A 269 31.74 -9.14 12.49
C THR A 269 31.58 -10.41 13.29
N SER A 270 31.46 -11.54 12.62
CA SER A 270 31.34 -12.85 13.22
C SER A 270 32.39 -13.80 12.65
N LEU A 271 32.40 -15.04 13.10
CA LEU A 271 33.31 -16.06 12.60
C LEU A 271 32.56 -17.04 11.70
N THR A 272 33.22 -17.46 10.62
CA THR A 272 32.79 -18.62 9.83
C THR A 272 33.46 -19.91 10.24
N ASP A 273 34.62 -19.80 10.82
CA ASP A 273 35.40 -20.95 11.31
C ASP A 273 36.44 -20.53 12.35
N ALA A 274 36.87 -21.47 13.18
CA ALA A 274 37.93 -21.26 14.13
C ALA A 274 38.76 -22.55 14.29
N PHE A 275 40.09 -22.40 14.50
CA PHE A 275 40.93 -23.55 14.85
C PHE A 275 42.03 -23.14 15.84
N SER A 276 42.57 -24.11 16.60
CA SER A 276 43.69 -23.93 17.49
C SER A 276 44.81 -24.89 17.13
N THR A 277 46.04 -24.37 17.18
CA THR A 277 47.24 -25.17 16.97
C THR A 277 47.69 -25.88 18.26
N THR A 278 47.24 -25.40 19.40
CA THR A 278 47.67 -25.89 20.73
C THR A 278 46.63 -26.74 21.45
N ASN A 279 45.34 -26.44 21.21
CA ASN A 279 44.23 -27.12 21.91
C ASN A 279 43.29 -27.83 20.93
N GLU A 280 42.64 -28.85 21.39
CA GLU A 280 41.42 -29.34 20.72
C GLU A 280 40.33 -28.32 20.89
N ILE A 281 39.57 -28.07 19.82
CA ILE A 281 38.43 -27.17 19.86
C ILE A 281 37.20 -27.85 19.24
N SER A 282 36.06 -27.53 19.78
CA SER A 282 34.75 -27.84 19.17
C SER A 282 34.08 -26.53 18.75
N VAL A 283 33.68 -26.42 17.49
CA VAL A 283 33.03 -25.25 16.93
C VAL A 283 31.56 -25.60 16.68
N THR A 284 30.65 -24.86 17.30
CA THR A 284 29.22 -25.00 17.07
C THR A 284 28.76 -23.92 16.11
N ASN A 285 28.10 -24.32 15.02
CA ASN A 285 27.58 -23.45 14.02
C ASN A 285 26.05 -23.36 14.14
N THR A 286 25.52 -22.13 14.02
CA THR A 286 24.07 -21.87 13.94
C THR A 286 23.76 -21.22 12.63
N THR A 287 22.74 -21.76 11.93
CA THR A 287 22.25 -21.19 10.69
C THR A 287 21.05 -20.31 11.01
N GLN A 288 21.11 -19.04 10.60
CA GLN A 288 20.06 -18.07 10.87
C GLN A 288 19.57 -17.41 9.59
N GLY A 289 18.26 -17.20 9.52
CA GLY A 289 17.65 -16.34 8.54
C GLY A 289 17.82 -14.88 8.94
N VAL A 290 18.36 -14.08 8.03
CA VAL A 290 18.46 -12.64 8.16
C VAL A 290 17.85 -12.01 6.92
N PHE A 291 17.32 -10.79 7.04
CA PHE A 291 16.88 -10.05 5.88
C PHE A 291 17.71 -8.78 5.69
N SER A 292 17.72 -8.28 4.46
CA SER A 292 18.34 -7.00 4.14
C SER A 292 17.47 -6.24 3.16
N VAL A 293 17.32 -4.94 3.35
CA VAL A 293 16.66 -4.05 2.39
C VAL A 293 17.63 -3.82 1.24
N VAL A 294 17.26 -4.23 0.03
CA VAL A 294 18.08 -4.04 -1.19
C VAL A 294 17.98 -2.60 -1.67
N GLY A 295 16.77 -2.04 -1.59
CA GLY A 295 16.50 -0.66 -1.95
C GLY A 295 15.00 -0.37 -2.06
N SER A 296 14.72 0.91 -2.22
CA SER A 296 13.36 1.42 -2.45
C SER A 296 13.34 2.38 -3.65
N ILE A 297 12.20 2.47 -4.32
CA ILE A 297 11.97 3.43 -5.39
C ILE A 297 10.56 3.97 -5.31
N ASN A 298 10.45 5.29 -5.36
CA ASN A 298 9.19 6.02 -5.51
C ASN A 298 9.19 6.66 -6.89
N LYS A 299 8.12 6.46 -7.66
CA LYS A 299 8.02 7.00 -9.00
C LYS A 299 6.57 7.29 -9.40
N SER A 300 6.33 8.51 -9.86
CA SER A 300 5.10 8.85 -10.56
C SER A 300 5.11 8.28 -11.98
N GLU A 301 3.98 7.66 -12.37
CA GLU A 301 3.76 7.12 -13.72
C GLU A 301 2.49 7.73 -14.31
N LYS A 302 2.59 8.21 -15.55
CA LYS A 302 1.46 8.79 -16.28
C LYS A 302 0.93 7.79 -17.30
N ILE A 303 -0.38 7.57 -17.27
CA ILE A 303 -1.09 6.62 -18.10
C ILE A 303 -2.09 7.38 -18.95
N ASP A 304 -2.11 7.10 -20.24
CA ASP A 304 -3.04 7.66 -21.22
C ASP A 304 -3.81 6.52 -21.88
N THR A 305 -5.13 6.53 -21.80
CA THR A 305 -5.98 5.47 -22.32
C THR A 305 -7.32 6.01 -22.80
N ASN A 306 -8.01 5.20 -23.61
CA ASN A 306 -9.35 5.51 -24.09
C ASN A 306 -10.32 4.40 -23.67
N VAL A 307 -11.51 4.80 -23.26
CA VAL A 307 -12.58 3.87 -22.87
C VAL A 307 -13.82 4.18 -23.71
N THR A 308 -14.40 3.12 -24.27
CA THR A 308 -15.63 3.20 -25.07
C THR A 308 -16.80 2.67 -24.25
N ILE A 309 -17.93 3.35 -24.23
CA ILE A 309 -19.17 2.84 -23.63
C ILE A 309 -19.75 1.73 -24.52
N GLU A 310 -20.10 0.59 -23.91
CA GLU A 310 -20.51 -0.61 -24.64
C GLU A 310 -21.90 -0.51 -25.31
N LYS A 311 -22.74 0.44 -24.89
CA LYS A 311 -24.09 0.55 -25.39
C LYS A 311 -24.17 1.44 -26.62
N ASP A 312 -24.32 0.85 -27.79
CA ASP A 312 -24.34 1.53 -29.10
C ASP A 312 -25.41 2.62 -29.23
N SER A 313 -26.53 2.51 -28.49
CA SER A 313 -27.59 3.52 -28.50
C SER A 313 -27.25 4.77 -27.69
N GLN A 314 -26.30 4.70 -26.78
CA GLN A 314 -25.96 5.82 -25.88
C GLN A 314 -24.86 6.72 -26.46
N THR A 315 -25.02 8.01 -26.19
CA THR A 315 -23.99 9.04 -26.49
C THR A 315 -23.71 9.84 -25.24
N ILE A 316 -22.43 10.10 -24.97
CA ILE A 316 -21.98 10.89 -23.82
C ILE A 316 -22.25 12.37 -24.13
N GLU A 317 -23.00 13.04 -23.26
CA GLU A 317 -23.30 14.46 -23.39
C GLU A 317 -22.39 15.31 -22.50
N LYS A 318 -22.18 14.87 -21.25
CA LYS A 318 -21.41 15.62 -20.25
C LYS A 318 -20.81 14.69 -19.20
N VAL A 319 -19.57 14.87 -18.84
CA VAL A 319 -18.93 14.21 -17.69
C VAL A 319 -19.13 15.09 -16.47
N TYR A 320 -19.63 14.51 -15.38
CA TYR A 320 -19.92 15.21 -14.14
C TYR A 320 -18.83 15.02 -13.09
N SER A 321 -18.37 13.78 -12.92
CA SER A 321 -17.39 13.44 -11.90
C SER A 321 -16.55 12.24 -12.34
N TYR A 322 -15.32 12.21 -11.88
CA TYR A 322 -14.42 11.09 -12.08
C TYR A 322 -13.40 11.04 -10.94
N ASN A 323 -13.03 9.83 -10.53
CA ASN A 323 -11.97 9.61 -9.54
C ASN A 323 -11.44 8.18 -9.65
N ILE A 324 -10.17 7.98 -9.28
CA ILE A 324 -9.57 6.66 -9.13
C ILE A 324 -9.84 6.19 -7.71
N ASN A 325 -10.64 5.14 -7.56
CA ASN A 325 -11.03 4.59 -6.26
C ASN A 325 -10.07 3.52 -5.77
N ASN A 326 -9.47 2.78 -6.70
CA ASN A 326 -8.64 1.64 -6.37
C ASN A 326 -7.57 1.42 -7.45
N ILE A 327 -6.42 0.90 -7.03
CA ILE A 327 -5.35 0.46 -7.94
C ILE A 327 -4.87 -0.91 -7.46
N ASP A 328 -5.00 -1.91 -8.32
CA ASP A 328 -4.52 -3.27 -8.05
C ASP A 328 -3.22 -3.54 -8.79
N LEU A 329 -2.19 -3.92 -8.06
CA LEU A 329 -0.93 -4.41 -8.63
C LEU A 329 -1.06 -5.91 -8.93
N THR A 330 -1.34 -6.23 -10.18
CA THR A 330 -1.59 -7.60 -10.62
C THR A 330 -0.31 -8.42 -10.70
N LYS A 331 0.84 -7.74 -10.92
CA LYS A 331 2.12 -8.42 -11.09
C LYS A 331 3.30 -7.51 -10.74
N THR A 332 4.24 -8.07 -9.99
CA THR A 332 5.55 -7.49 -9.72
C THR A 332 6.62 -8.56 -9.98
N LEU A 333 7.52 -8.32 -10.93
CA LEU A 333 8.58 -9.27 -11.30
C LEU A 333 9.93 -8.58 -11.39
N ILE A 334 10.97 -9.28 -11.01
CA ILE A 334 12.35 -8.85 -11.22
C ILE A 334 12.77 -9.20 -12.64
N ASP A 335 13.29 -8.21 -13.35
CA ASP A 335 13.82 -8.34 -14.72
C ASP A 335 15.18 -7.64 -14.80
N GLY A 336 16.25 -8.38 -14.50
CA GLY A 336 17.61 -7.85 -14.38
C GLY A 336 17.74 -6.82 -13.24
N ASP A 337 18.28 -5.65 -13.52
CA ASP A 337 18.40 -4.54 -12.57
C ASP A 337 17.16 -3.65 -12.53
N ALA A 338 15.99 -4.24 -12.69
CA ALA A 338 14.73 -3.52 -12.65
C ALA A 338 13.56 -4.39 -12.15
N VAL A 339 12.51 -3.72 -11.68
CA VAL A 339 11.23 -4.33 -11.34
C VAL A 339 10.21 -3.99 -12.43
N LEU A 340 9.63 -4.99 -13.07
CA LEU A 340 8.45 -4.85 -13.91
C LEU A 340 7.21 -4.84 -13.01
N VAL A 341 6.43 -3.77 -13.10
CA VAL A 341 5.19 -3.58 -12.37
C VAL A 341 4.03 -3.49 -13.36
N GLU A 342 3.05 -4.37 -13.20
CA GLU A 342 1.82 -4.36 -14.00
C GLU A 342 0.63 -4.23 -13.04
N GLY A 343 -0.38 -3.47 -13.45
CA GLY A 343 -1.57 -3.26 -12.63
C GLY A 343 -2.74 -2.65 -13.41
N ILE A 344 -3.84 -2.45 -12.70
CA ILE A 344 -5.05 -1.84 -13.22
C ILE A 344 -5.50 -0.76 -12.21
N ALA A 345 -5.69 0.47 -12.69
CA ALA A 345 -6.36 1.50 -11.92
C ALA A 345 -7.84 1.55 -12.33
N TYR A 346 -8.73 1.58 -11.35
CA TYR A 346 -10.18 1.61 -11.54
C TYR A 346 -10.69 3.03 -11.35
N CYS A 347 -11.16 3.63 -12.46
CA CYS A 347 -11.68 4.99 -12.48
C CYS A 347 -13.20 4.97 -12.56
N ASN A 348 -13.87 5.48 -11.53
CA ASN A 348 -15.30 5.75 -11.55
C ASN A 348 -15.57 7.03 -12.32
N ILE A 349 -16.51 6.97 -13.28
CA ILE A 349 -16.88 8.12 -14.11
C ILE A 349 -18.40 8.23 -14.11
N ILE A 350 -18.93 9.38 -13.64
CA ILE A 350 -20.34 9.74 -13.70
C ILE A 350 -20.56 10.70 -14.84
N PHE A 351 -21.49 10.38 -15.73
CA PHE A 351 -21.76 11.21 -16.89
C PHE A 351 -23.25 11.21 -17.25
N GLN A 352 -23.68 12.20 -17.99
CA GLN A 352 -24.96 12.26 -18.66
C GLN A 352 -24.84 11.58 -20.01
N SER A 353 -25.76 10.68 -20.33
CA SER A 353 -25.89 10.05 -21.62
C SER A 353 -27.26 10.34 -22.24
N TYR A 354 -27.29 10.47 -23.56
CA TYR A 354 -28.54 10.46 -24.35
C TYR A 354 -28.69 9.11 -25.02
N ASP A 355 -29.82 8.45 -24.78
CA ASP A 355 -30.17 7.18 -25.40
C ASP A 355 -31.05 7.43 -26.63
N ARG A 356 -30.56 7.06 -27.82
CA ARG A 356 -31.25 7.27 -29.11
C ARG A 356 -32.50 6.42 -29.29
N GLU A 357 -32.60 5.29 -28.59
CA GLU A 357 -33.76 4.39 -28.67
C GLU A 357 -34.95 4.91 -27.88
N THR A 358 -34.67 5.46 -26.70
CA THR A 358 -35.68 6.01 -25.81
C THR A 358 -35.90 7.50 -25.99
N GLU A 359 -34.98 8.20 -26.69
CA GLU A 359 -34.92 9.65 -26.85
C GLU A 359 -34.86 10.42 -25.51
N LEU A 360 -34.25 9.79 -24.50
CA LEU A 360 -34.12 10.35 -23.14
C LEU A 360 -32.64 10.54 -22.75
N SER A 361 -32.37 11.67 -22.09
CA SER A 361 -31.12 11.86 -21.37
C SER A 361 -31.25 11.38 -19.94
N GLY A 362 -30.20 10.75 -19.41
CA GLY A 362 -30.16 10.27 -18.04
C GLY A 362 -28.75 10.21 -17.49
N ASN A 363 -28.65 10.23 -16.15
CA ASN A 363 -27.41 10.05 -15.47
C ASN A 363 -27.02 8.56 -15.43
N THR A 364 -25.76 8.28 -15.67
CA THR A 364 -25.20 6.93 -15.65
C THR A 364 -23.75 6.96 -15.22
N SER A 365 -23.18 5.79 -14.96
CA SER A 365 -21.77 5.66 -14.61
C SER A 365 -21.12 4.44 -15.24
N ILE A 366 -19.80 4.47 -15.31
CA ILE A 366 -18.96 3.33 -15.64
C ILE A 366 -17.78 3.28 -14.69
N VAL A 367 -17.25 2.08 -14.47
CA VAL A 367 -15.94 1.87 -13.90
C VAL A 367 -15.00 1.55 -15.04
N ALA A 368 -14.12 2.49 -15.35
CA ALA A 368 -13.12 2.33 -16.41
C ALA A 368 -11.89 1.62 -15.86
N GLU A 369 -11.49 0.52 -16.51
CA GLU A 369 -10.23 -0.16 -16.23
C GLU A 369 -9.11 0.52 -17.00
N ILE A 370 -8.06 0.95 -16.28
CA ILE A 370 -6.89 1.63 -16.82
C ILE A 370 -5.67 0.73 -16.58
N PRO A 371 -5.35 -0.18 -17.51
CA PRO A 371 -4.19 -1.05 -17.36
C PRO A 371 -2.90 -0.26 -17.54
N PHE A 372 -1.89 -0.62 -16.75
CA PHE A 372 -0.55 -0.04 -16.87
C PHE A 372 0.54 -1.10 -16.71
N SER A 373 1.68 -0.81 -17.33
CA SER A 373 2.89 -1.63 -17.22
C SER A 373 4.09 -0.71 -17.29
N THR A 374 4.94 -0.75 -16.26
CA THR A 374 6.13 0.10 -16.21
C THR A 374 7.31 -0.68 -15.66
N LYS A 375 8.52 -0.26 -16.07
CA LYS A 375 9.78 -0.85 -15.63
C LYS A 375 10.53 0.17 -14.77
N LEU A 376 10.82 -0.21 -13.53
CA LEU A 376 11.48 0.62 -12.54
C LEU A 376 12.90 0.11 -12.31
N GLY A 377 13.91 0.95 -12.60
CA GLY A 377 15.31 0.59 -12.39
C GLY A 377 15.66 0.56 -10.91
N LEU A 378 16.11 -0.58 -10.41
CA LEU A 378 16.60 -0.78 -9.06
C LEU A 378 17.82 -1.68 -9.12
N SER A 379 18.98 -1.14 -8.82
CA SER A 379 20.24 -1.87 -8.92
C SER A 379 20.46 -2.84 -7.76
N GLY A 380 21.18 -3.93 -8.02
CA GLY A 380 21.56 -4.91 -7.00
C GLY A 380 20.49 -5.97 -6.72
N LEU A 381 19.45 -6.07 -7.54
CA LEU A 381 18.41 -7.08 -7.42
C LEU A 381 18.93 -8.49 -7.75
N ASN A 382 18.43 -9.47 -7.02
CA ASN A 382 18.56 -10.90 -7.32
C ASN A 382 17.16 -11.46 -7.66
N ALA A 383 17.14 -12.54 -8.42
CA ALA A 383 15.88 -13.17 -8.86
C ALA A 383 14.96 -13.64 -7.70
N ASP A 384 15.56 -13.93 -6.55
CA ASP A 384 14.84 -14.44 -5.36
C ASP A 384 14.45 -13.33 -4.36
N ASP A 385 14.73 -12.04 -4.70
CA ASP A 385 14.34 -10.93 -3.84
C ASP A 385 12.81 -10.76 -3.79
N LEU A 386 12.30 -10.43 -2.63
CA LEU A 386 10.89 -10.15 -2.43
C LEU A 386 10.57 -8.69 -2.77
N ILE A 387 9.62 -8.48 -3.64
CA ILE A 387 9.14 -7.16 -4.01
C ILE A 387 7.85 -6.84 -3.27
N ILE A 388 7.85 -5.72 -2.54
CA ILE A 388 6.71 -5.16 -1.84
C ILE A 388 6.34 -3.87 -2.58
N GLY A 389 5.17 -3.85 -3.20
CA GLY A 389 4.74 -2.73 -4.03
C GLY A 389 3.40 -2.16 -3.59
N LYS A 390 3.24 -0.84 -3.69
CA LYS A 390 1.99 -0.12 -3.52
C LYS A 390 1.85 0.89 -4.66
N ALA A 391 0.63 1.02 -5.16
CA ALA A 391 0.26 2.07 -6.09
C ALA A 391 -0.85 2.95 -5.47
N SER A 392 -0.75 4.26 -5.67
CA SER A 392 -1.72 5.22 -5.15
C SER A 392 -2.02 6.30 -6.19
N PRO A 393 -3.26 6.84 -6.25
CA PRO A 393 -3.63 7.85 -7.24
C PRO A 393 -2.98 9.20 -6.92
N VAL A 394 -2.57 9.92 -7.96
CA VAL A 394 -2.07 11.30 -7.88
C VAL A 394 -3.05 12.26 -8.53
N SER A 395 -3.48 11.94 -9.74
CA SER A 395 -4.46 12.74 -10.48
C SER A 395 -5.15 11.91 -11.56
N VAL A 396 -6.33 12.36 -11.98
CA VAL A 396 -7.02 11.83 -13.14
C VAL A 396 -7.75 12.98 -13.84
N ASP A 397 -7.77 12.96 -15.18
CA ASP A 397 -8.52 13.86 -16.03
C ASP A 397 -9.28 13.02 -17.06
N VAL A 398 -10.57 13.30 -17.24
CA VAL A 398 -11.45 12.58 -18.16
C VAL A 398 -12.12 13.56 -19.09
N ARG A 399 -11.99 13.33 -20.40
CA ARG A 399 -12.57 14.19 -21.45
C ARG A 399 -13.37 13.37 -22.44
N ILE A 400 -14.42 13.98 -22.99
CA ILE A 400 -15.17 13.39 -24.09
C ILE A 400 -14.31 13.54 -25.35
N LYS A 401 -13.88 12.42 -25.94
CA LYS A 401 -13.14 12.37 -27.18
C LYS A 401 -14.07 12.26 -28.39
N ARG A 402 -15.07 11.40 -28.28
CA ARG A 402 -16.15 11.20 -29.26
C ARG A 402 -17.45 10.90 -28.52
N SER A 403 -18.54 10.81 -29.24
CA SER A 403 -19.88 10.57 -28.66
C SER A 403 -19.98 9.34 -27.75
N GLN A 404 -19.10 8.36 -27.90
CA GLN A 404 -19.08 7.11 -27.14
C GLN A 404 -17.70 6.79 -26.55
N GLU A 405 -16.73 7.70 -26.68
CA GLU A 405 -15.34 7.46 -26.29
C GLU A 405 -14.88 8.56 -25.33
N LEU A 406 -14.33 8.12 -24.21
CA LEU A 406 -13.67 8.95 -23.21
C LEU A 406 -12.17 8.82 -23.32
N ASP A 407 -11.46 9.93 -23.24
CA ASP A 407 -10.01 10.04 -23.13
C ASP A 407 -9.67 10.23 -21.66
N ILE A 408 -8.83 9.37 -21.10
CA ILE A 408 -8.49 9.33 -19.67
C ILE A 408 -6.98 9.47 -19.52
N ILE A 409 -6.57 10.48 -18.77
CA ILE A 409 -5.18 10.68 -18.38
C ILE A 409 -5.12 10.52 -16.87
N ALA A 410 -4.43 9.49 -16.42
CA ALA A 410 -4.21 9.20 -15.00
C ALA A 410 -2.74 9.35 -14.64
N GLU A 411 -2.47 9.81 -13.43
CA GLU A 411 -1.14 9.79 -12.83
C GLU A 411 -1.21 9.02 -11.51
N ILE A 412 -0.32 8.07 -11.35
CA ILE A 412 -0.23 7.22 -10.17
C ILE A 412 1.17 7.30 -9.57
N GLU A 413 1.29 7.12 -8.26
CA GLU A 413 2.55 6.95 -7.55
C GLU A 413 2.79 5.49 -7.25
N LEU A 414 3.98 5.00 -7.61
CA LEU A 414 4.45 3.64 -7.35
C LEU A 414 5.52 3.69 -6.26
N ASN A 415 5.25 3.03 -5.14
CA ASN A 415 6.20 2.84 -4.05
C ASN A 415 6.61 1.37 -4.02
N ILE A 416 7.86 1.08 -4.37
CA ILE A 416 8.38 -0.28 -4.49
C ILE A 416 9.57 -0.46 -3.56
N ASN A 417 9.53 -1.50 -2.74
CA ASN A 417 10.61 -1.90 -1.85
C ASN A 417 11.09 -3.30 -2.24
N ALA A 418 12.39 -3.50 -2.28
CA ALA A 418 12.99 -4.81 -2.50
C ALA A 418 13.70 -5.29 -1.24
N VAL A 419 13.39 -6.50 -0.81
CA VAL A 419 13.90 -7.13 0.40
C VAL A 419 14.50 -8.48 0.03
N ARG A 420 15.69 -8.77 0.56
CA ARG A 420 16.40 -10.04 0.37
C ARG A 420 16.38 -10.84 1.65
N ASN A 421 15.89 -12.06 1.58
CA ASN A 421 16.06 -13.04 2.64
C ASN A 421 17.38 -13.78 2.43
N LEU A 422 18.23 -13.72 3.44
CA LEU A 422 19.53 -14.39 3.44
C LEU A 422 19.56 -15.44 4.55
N THR A 423 20.27 -16.53 4.29
CA THR A 423 20.61 -17.51 5.31
C THR A 423 22.10 -17.43 5.56
N THR A 424 22.50 -17.12 6.77
CA THR A 424 23.90 -17.05 7.16
C THR A 424 24.22 -18.11 8.21
N THR A 425 25.38 -18.70 8.11
CA THR A 425 25.91 -19.64 9.12
C THR A 425 26.99 -18.94 9.91
N LEU A 426 26.79 -18.85 11.21
CA LEU A 426 27.67 -18.17 12.14
C LEU A 426 28.16 -19.15 13.19
N VAL A 427 29.39 -18.96 13.65
CA VAL A 427 29.90 -19.68 14.83
C VAL A 427 29.18 -19.15 16.06
N SER A 428 28.40 -19.99 16.72
CA SER A 428 27.62 -19.63 17.91
C SER A 428 28.37 -19.93 19.22
N ASP A 429 29.29 -20.90 19.20
CA ASP A 429 30.07 -21.27 20.38
C ASP A 429 31.42 -21.91 19.97
N ILE A 430 32.42 -21.73 20.81
CA ILE A 430 33.74 -22.34 20.67
C ILE A 430 34.15 -22.91 22.03
N GLU A 431 34.14 -24.22 22.16
CA GLU A 431 34.66 -24.90 23.34
C GLU A 431 36.15 -25.25 23.16
N ILE A 432 37.00 -24.83 24.08
CA ILE A 432 38.41 -25.13 24.10
C ILE A 432 38.63 -26.36 24.98
N GLY A 433 39.07 -27.46 24.36
CA GLY A 433 39.39 -28.70 25.02
C GLY A 433 40.83 -28.82 25.51
N GLU A 434 41.31 -30.03 25.67
CA GLU A 434 42.65 -30.34 26.21
C GLU A 434 43.76 -29.88 25.26
N GLU A 435 44.97 -29.65 25.81
CA GLU A 435 46.15 -29.37 24.99
C GLU A 435 46.46 -30.55 24.07
N LYS A 436 46.67 -30.26 22.80
CA LYS A 436 47.11 -31.27 21.85
C LYS A 436 48.48 -31.77 22.20
N PRO A 437 48.72 -33.07 22.18
CA PRO A 437 50.06 -33.60 22.42
C PRO A 437 51.03 -33.04 21.37
N ALA A 438 52.19 -32.54 21.81
CA ALA A 438 53.18 -31.98 20.95
C ALA A 438 53.57 -32.99 19.83
N SER A 439 53.06 -32.76 18.61
CA SER A 439 53.40 -33.61 17.46
C SER A 439 54.71 -33.15 16.86
N THR A 440 55.66 -34.08 16.74
CA THR A 440 56.91 -33.86 16.06
C THR A 440 56.83 -34.04 14.52
N SER A 441 55.62 -34.09 13.96
CA SER A 441 55.44 -34.21 12.52
C SER A 441 55.62 -32.88 11.80
N ALA A 442 56.53 -32.88 10.82
CA ALA A 442 56.76 -31.72 9.94
C ALA A 442 55.51 -31.38 9.15
N LEU A 443 55.00 -30.16 9.30
CA LEU A 443 53.92 -29.61 8.50
C LEU A 443 54.40 -29.40 7.07
N SER A 444 53.86 -30.13 6.10
CA SER A 444 54.12 -29.88 4.68
C SER A 444 53.11 -28.86 4.20
N LEU A 445 53.47 -27.59 4.14
CA LEU A 445 52.70 -26.51 3.54
C LEU A 445 52.72 -26.64 2.01
N TYR A 446 51.60 -27.01 1.41
CA TYR A 446 51.37 -26.92 -0.03
C TYR A 446 50.79 -25.56 -0.38
N LEU A 447 51.62 -24.69 -0.97
CA LEU A 447 51.12 -23.47 -1.60
C LEU A 447 50.49 -23.83 -2.93
N VAL A 448 49.18 -23.85 -3.01
CA VAL A 448 48.45 -23.96 -4.28
C VAL A 448 48.45 -22.59 -4.94
N GLN A 449 49.26 -22.38 -5.96
CA GLN A 449 49.14 -21.19 -6.80
C GLN A 449 47.88 -21.29 -7.66
N LYS A 450 47.02 -20.32 -7.49
CA LYS A 450 45.86 -20.12 -8.33
C LYS A 450 46.32 -19.85 -9.78
N GLY A 451 46.16 -20.81 -10.69
CA GLY A 451 46.42 -20.61 -12.11
C GLY A 451 47.19 -21.71 -12.84
N GLN A 452 47.36 -22.89 -12.25
CA GLN A 452 47.85 -24.06 -12.99
C GLN A 452 46.78 -25.14 -12.98
N THR A 453 45.95 -25.15 -14.03
CA THR A 453 45.24 -26.35 -14.56
C THR A 453 46.05 -26.91 -15.70
#